data_bbe273565ec9dd757341f6e4aa5033dd
#
_entry.id   bbe273565ec9dd757341f6e4aa5033dd
#
_cell.length_a   1.000
_cell.length_b   1.000
_cell.length_c   1.000
_cell.angle_alpha   90.00
_cell.angle_beta   90.00
_cell.angle_gamma   90.00
#
_symmetry.space_group_name_H-M   'P 1'
#
loop_
_entity.id
_entity.type
_entity.pdbx_description
1 polymer ?
#
loop_
_entity_poly.entity_id
_entity_poly.type
_entity_poly.pdbx_seq_one_letter_code
_entity_poly.pdbx_strand_id
1 'polypeptide(L)'
;MFVNHFYADSSTKSNPKIVQIFNSICNLHIHSIMKKRILTLGLLSILLVSCSGSKSTTATKNTTLDVLSYVNSITAPELKKYLTVVASDEMEGRDTGSEGQKKAGKYLIEQYKKMGIPFPKGADSYYQTVPAEFMNKQYNENLPDSENIWAFIEGSEKPDEIVVVSAHYDHVGVKNGQVYNGADDDGSGTVALLEIAQAFEKAKKEGHGPKRSILILHMTGEEHGLYGSSYYSEHPLFPLASTVADVNIDMIGRRDEAHKNSNNYIYLIGSDYLSSDLYKICEAANTQYTHMAIDYKYNDRKDPNRFYYRSDHYNFAKHGIPVVFLFNGTHADYHKATDEVDKIEFDALAKRAQLGFTIAWELANRDNRIVVDKIGK
;
A
#
# COMPACT_ATOMS: atom_id res chain seq x y z
N MET A 1 20.67 -48.94 -17.66
CA MET A 1 21.13 -50.12 -16.90
C MET A 1 20.63 -49.97 -15.48
N PHE A 2 19.72 -50.87 -15.08
CA PHE A 2 19.16 -51.18 -13.72
C PHE A 2 18.63 -50.02 -12.84
N VAL A 3 17.29 -49.90 -12.64
CA VAL A 3 16.20 -50.72 -12.04
C VAL A 3 16.41 -51.06 -10.56
N ASN A 4 15.56 -50.58 -9.65
CA ASN A 4 14.44 -51.19 -8.94
C ASN A 4 14.06 -50.39 -7.72
N HIS A 5 12.80 -49.99 -7.59
CA HIS A 5 11.70 -50.54 -6.76
C HIS A 5 12.06 -50.87 -5.31
N PHE A 6 11.36 -50.17 -4.38
CA PHE A 6 10.73 -50.82 -3.23
C PHE A 6 9.46 -50.09 -2.80
N TYR A 7 8.33 -50.75 -3.00
CA TYR A 7 7.06 -50.56 -2.30
C TYR A 7 7.17 -51.22 -0.93
N ALA A 8 6.66 -50.61 0.12
CA ALA A 8 6.32 -51.29 1.36
C ALA A 8 4.95 -50.79 1.86
N ASP A 9 3.99 -51.62 1.69
CA ASP A 9 2.68 -51.67 2.29
C ASP A 9 2.83 -52.04 3.80
N SER A 10 2.14 -51.36 4.70
CA SER A 10 1.88 -51.89 6.05
C SER A 10 0.53 -51.38 6.57
N SER A 11 -0.49 -52.16 6.24
CA SER A 11 -1.77 -52.18 6.95
C SER A 11 -1.57 -52.79 8.35
N THR A 12 -1.69 -51.98 9.40
CA THR A 12 -1.85 -52.52 10.77
C THR A 12 -3.28 -52.31 11.25
N LYS A 13 -4.04 -53.39 11.29
CA LYS A 13 -5.35 -53.48 11.90
C LYS A 13 -5.21 -53.34 13.41
N SER A 14 -5.82 -52.34 13.99
CA SER A 14 -5.90 -52.15 15.44
C SER A 14 -6.84 -53.18 16.07
N ASN A 15 -6.38 -53.83 17.13
CA ASN A 15 -7.08 -54.90 17.85
C ASN A 15 -8.25 -54.32 18.67
N PRO A 16 -9.51 -54.74 18.44
CA PRO A 16 -10.69 -54.14 19.08
C PRO A 16 -10.78 -54.32 20.61
N LYS A 17 -9.95 -55.20 21.19
CA LYS A 17 -9.92 -55.39 22.67
C LYS A 17 -9.22 -54.28 23.45
N ILE A 18 -8.35 -53.49 22.80
CA ILE A 18 -7.63 -52.41 23.49
C ILE A 18 -8.53 -51.15 23.59
N VAL A 19 -9.44 -50.93 22.68
CA VAL A 19 -10.37 -49.79 22.69
C VAL A 19 -11.43 -49.93 23.79
N GLN A 20 -11.84 -51.15 24.13
CA GLN A 20 -12.82 -51.38 25.21
C GLN A 20 -12.25 -51.17 26.63
N ILE A 21 -10.97 -51.39 26.84
CA ILE A 21 -10.32 -51.18 28.16
C ILE A 21 -10.14 -49.69 28.45
N PHE A 22 -9.86 -48.87 27.44
CA PHE A 22 -9.72 -47.43 27.62
C PHE A 22 -11.04 -46.70 27.91
N ASN A 23 -12.15 -47.16 27.35
CA ASN A 23 -13.47 -46.59 27.64
C ASN A 23 -14.03 -46.94 29.00
N SER A 24 -13.62 -48.08 29.60
CA SER A 24 -14.05 -48.47 30.94
C SER A 24 -13.29 -47.71 32.05
N ILE A 25 -12.05 -47.31 31.83
CA ILE A 25 -11.26 -46.57 32.80
C ILE A 25 -11.65 -45.08 32.84
N CYS A 26 -12.04 -44.48 31.70
CA CYS A 26 -12.52 -43.11 31.67
C CYS A 26 -13.86 -42.89 32.37
N ASN A 27 -14.79 -43.86 32.32
CA ASN A 27 -16.11 -43.73 32.94
C ASN A 27 -16.08 -43.91 34.48
N LEU A 28 -15.10 -44.61 35.05
CA LEU A 28 -14.97 -44.76 36.49
C LEU A 28 -14.36 -43.51 37.18
N HIS A 29 -13.58 -42.71 36.45
CA HIS A 29 -12.96 -41.50 37.03
C HIS A 29 -13.91 -40.32 37.07
N ILE A 30 -14.85 -40.22 36.15
CA ILE A 30 -15.84 -39.11 36.05
C ILE A 30 -16.92 -39.26 37.15
N HIS A 31 -17.30 -40.46 37.54
CA HIS A 31 -18.31 -40.68 38.58
C HIS A 31 -17.79 -40.43 40.00
N SER A 32 -16.48 -40.53 40.27
CA SER A 32 -15.87 -40.26 41.58
C SER A 32 -15.72 -38.76 41.88
N ILE A 33 -15.59 -37.93 40.87
CA ILE A 33 -15.42 -36.47 41.02
C ILE A 33 -16.75 -35.75 41.24
N MET A 34 -17.85 -36.27 40.70
CA MET A 34 -19.19 -35.68 40.89
C MET A 34 -19.82 -35.91 42.26
N LYS A 35 -19.46 -36.98 43.00
CA LYS A 35 -20.00 -37.26 44.34
C LYS A 35 -19.38 -36.46 45.48
N LYS A 36 -18.26 -35.78 45.30
CA LYS A 36 -17.58 -34.97 46.32
C LYS A 36 -17.90 -33.48 46.32
N ARG A 37 -18.74 -33.00 45.39
CA ARG A 37 -19.08 -31.55 45.27
C ARG A 37 -20.52 -31.20 45.66
N ILE A 38 -21.33 -32.14 46.20
CA ILE A 38 -22.73 -31.89 46.59
C ILE A 38 -22.92 -31.75 48.13
N LEU A 39 -21.87 -31.86 48.93
CA LEU A 39 -22.02 -31.84 50.40
C LEU A 39 -21.42 -30.59 51.09
N THR A 40 -21.25 -29.46 50.39
CA THR A 40 -20.77 -28.21 51.00
C THR A 40 -21.55 -26.96 50.53
N LEU A 41 -22.85 -27.10 50.32
CA LEU A 41 -23.78 -25.97 50.13
C LEU A 41 -24.94 -26.07 51.11
N GLY A 42 -24.69 -25.80 52.35
CA GLY A 42 -25.71 -25.65 53.37
C GLY A 42 -25.09 -25.11 54.66
N LEU A 43 -25.16 -23.84 54.86
CA LEU A 43 -25.03 -22.94 55.99
C LEU A 43 -24.03 -21.78 55.72
N LEU A 44 -24.54 -20.68 55.20
CA LEU A 44 -24.23 -19.32 55.68
C LEU A 44 -25.14 -18.32 54.99
N SER A 45 -26.34 -18.21 55.54
CA SER A 45 -27.20 -17.05 55.25
C SER A 45 -27.05 -16.06 56.38
N ILE A 46 -27.16 -14.77 56.03
CA ILE A 46 -27.33 -13.61 56.93
C ILE A 46 -26.04 -12.93 57.36
N LEU A 47 -25.67 -11.89 56.57
CA LEU A 47 -25.35 -10.55 57.07
C LEU A 47 -25.45 -9.58 55.91
N LEU A 48 -26.62 -8.93 55.82
CA LEU A 48 -26.83 -7.73 54.95
C LEU A 48 -26.09 -6.57 55.58
N VAL A 49 -24.99 -6.13 54.95
CA VAL A 49 -24.46 -4.78 55.12
C VAL A 49 -24.57 -4.11 53.76
N SER A 50 -25.51 -3.19 53.69
CA SER A 50 -25.71 -2.27 52.60
C SER A 50 -24.49 -1.35 52.47
N CYS A 51 -23.68 -1.56 51.43
CA CYS A 51 -22.75 -0.58 50.94
C CYS A 51 -23.17 -0.28 49.49
N SER A 52 -23.73 0.91 49.27
CA SER A 52 -23.95 1.48 47.96
C SER A 52 -22.62 1.77 47.31
N GLY A 53 -21.98 0.76 46.74
CA GLY A 53 -20.84 0.89 45.87
C GLY A 53 -21.33 1.20 44.47
N SER A 54 -21.13 2.40 44.03
CA SER A 54 -21.27 2.83 42.64
C SER A 54 -20.50 1.86 41.74
N LYS A 55 -21.19 0.97 41.04
CA LYS A 55 -20.58 0.17 39.98
C LYS A 55 -20.24 1.14 38.84
N SER A 56 -18.98 1.58 38.82
CA SER A 56 -18.38 2.10 37.59
C SER A 56 -18.45 0.96 36.56
N THR A 57 -19.49 0.93 35.79
CA THR A 57 -19.51 0.23 34.51
C THR A 57 -18.53 0.95 33.62
N THR A 58 -17.29 0.47 33.57
CA THR A 58 -16.39 0.71 32.48
C THR A 58 -17.11 0.11 31.25
N ALA A 59 -17.90 0.94 30.59
CA ALA A 59 -18.37 0.65 29.27
C ALA A 59 -17.08 0.52 28.41
N THR A 60 -16.71 -0.71 28.10
CA THR A 60 -15.82 -0.98 26.97
C THR A 60 -16.54 -0.34 25.78
N LYS A 61 -16.12 0.88 25.43
CA LYS A 61 -16.46 1.48 24.16
C LYS A 61 -15.96 0.49 23.11
N ASN A 62 -16.84 -0.34 22.56
CA ASN A 62 -16.60 -0.95 21.27
C ASN A 62 -16.54 0.23 20.29
N THR A 63 -15.35 0.82 20.17
CA THR A 63 -15.05 1.75 19.09
C THR A 63 -14.98 0.88 17.84
N THR A 64 -16.11 0.77 17.14
CA THR A 64 -16.13 0.29 15.77
C THR A 64 -15.10 1.15 15.04
N LEU A 65 -14.09 0.52 14.45
CA LEU A 65 -13.03 1.19 13.72
C LEU A 65 -13.68 2.06 12.63
N ASP A 66 -13.55 3.36 12.75
CA ASP A 66 -14.03 4.31 11.76
C ASP A 66 -12.90 4.62 10.75
N VAL A 67 -12.76 3.77 9.74
CA VAL A 67 -11.79 3.96 8.65
C VAL A 67 -12.02 5.30 7.94
N LEU A 68 -13.27 5.78 7.88
CA LEU A 68 -13.60 7.06 7.26
C LEU A 68 -12.90 8.25 7.94
N SER A 69 -12.56 8.15 9.23
CA SER A 69 -11.79 9.20 9.91
C SER A 69 -10.38 9.35 9.37
N TYR A 70 -9.78 8.25 8.91
CA TYR A 70 -8.46 8.24 8.26
C TYR A 70 -8.56 8.65 6.79
N VAL A 71 -9.57 8.17 6.06
CA VAL A 71 -9.86 8.60 4.69
C VAL A 71 -10.04 10.11 4.64
N ASN A 72 -10.86 10.67 5.52
CA ASN A 72 -11.17 12.09 5.57
C ASN A 72 -10.00 12.95 6.10
N SER A 73 -8.93 12.36 6.62
CA SER A 73 -7.72 13.09 6.96
C SER A 73 -6.86 13.46 5.75
N ILE A 74 -7.08 12.81 4.60
CA ILE A 74 -6.46 13.16 3.32
C ILE A 74 -7.28 14.30 2.72
N THR A 75 -6.70 15.50 2.66
CA THR A 75 -7.46 16.72 2.37
C THR A 75 -6.87 17.56 1.22
N ALA A 76 -7.73 18.21 0.47
CA ALA A 76 -7.33 19.13 -0.60
C ALA A 76 -6.41 20.27 -0.13
N PRO A 77 -6.64 20.93 1.04
CA PRO A 77 -5.74 21.97 1.53
C PRO A 77 -4.33 21.49 1.85
N GLU A 78 -4.17 20.30 2.45
CA GLU A 78 -2.84 19.75 2.76
C GLU A 78 -2.11 19.30 1.51
N LEU A 79 -2.78 18.60 0.59
CA LEU A 79 -2.23 18.27 -0.73
C LEU A 79 -1.75 19.52 -1.48
N LYS A 80 -2.56 20.60 -1.47
CA LYS A 80 -2.19 21.87 -2.09
C LYS A 80 -0.93 22.47 -1.46
N LYS A 81 -0.84 22.45 -0.12
CA LYS A 81 0.32 22.96 0.61
C LYS A 81 1.60 22.22 0.21
N TYR A 82 1.58 20.88 0.13
CA TYR A 82 2.73 20.09 -0.27
C TYR A 82 3.07 20.29 -1.74
N LEU A 83 2.07 20.27 -2.61
CA LEU A 83 2.27 20.40 -4.05
C LEU A 83 2.82 21.77 -4.44
N THR A 84 2.39 22.84 -3.76
CA THR A 84 2.93 24.19 -3.98
C THR A 84 4.44 24.26 -3.75
N VAL A 85 4.99 23.40 -2.90
CA VAL A 85 6.45 23.30 -2.70
C VAL A 85 7.06 22.35 -3.73
N VAL A 86 6.53 21.13 -3.88
CA VAL A 86 7.12 20.09 -4.74
C VAL A 86 7.14 20.49 -6.21
N ALA A 87 6.11 21.19 -6.69
CA ALA A 87 5.99 21.68 -8.06
C ALA A 87 6.24 23.18 -8.16
N SER A 88 7.18 23.72 -7.38
CA SER A 88 7.65 25.11 -7.50
C SER A 88 8.88 25.21 -8.39
N ASP A 89 9.12 26.42 -8.94
CA ASP A 89 10.33 26.74 -9.70
C ASP A 89 11.62 26.48 -8.91
N GLU A 90 11.58 26.55 -7.57
CA GLU A 90 12.72 26.25 -6.69
C GLU A 90 13.18 24.80 -6.81
N MET A 91 12.29 23.89 -7.20
CA MET A 91 12.59 22.48 -7.43
C MET A 91 13.07 22.22 -8.87
N GLU A 92 13.21 23.24 -9.70
CA GLU A 92 13.85 23.18 -11.02
C GLU A 92 13.30 22.06 -11.91
N GLY A 93 11.99 21.73 -11.75
CA GLY A 93 11.35 20.65 -12.49
C GLY A 93 11.85 19.24 -12.18
N ARG A 94 12.62 19.05 -11.12
CA ARG A 94 12.98 17.75 -10.49
C ARG A 94 13.60 16.71 -11.45
N ASP A 95 14.34 17.14 -12.48
CA ASP A 95 14.98 16.19 -13.41
C ASP A 95 15.85 15.19 -12.66
N THR A 96 15.87 13.95 -13.14
CA THR A 96 16.52 12.81 -12.50
C THR A 96 17.97 13.09 -12.10
N GLY A 97 18.28 13.01 -10.80
CA GLY A 97 19.60 13.24 -10.21
C GLY A 97 20.02 14.71 -10.15
N SER A 98 19.20 15.67 -10.66
CA SER A 98 19.46 17.11 -10.59
C SER A 98 19.41 17.66 -9.17
N GLU A 99 19.97 18.86 -8.99
CA GLU A 99 19.85 19.60 -7.72
C GLU A 99 18.38 19.88 -7.35
N GLY A 100 17.52 20.13 -8.34
CA GLY A 100 16.09 20.31 -8.12
C GLY A 100 15.44 19.05 -7.52
N GLN A 101 15.74 17.87 -8.07
CA GLN A 101 15.25 16.61 -7.52
C GLN A 101 15.81 16.34 -6.10
N LYS A 102 17.09 16.64 -5.87
CA LYS A 102 17.70 16.51 -4.52
C LYS A 102 16.99 17.42 -3.49
N LYS A 103 16.63 18.65 -3.85
CA LYS A 103 15.85 19.56 -3.02
C LYS A 103 14.47 18.98 -2.70
N ALA A 104 13.75 18.49 -3.72
CA ALA A 104 12.44 17.86 -3.56
C ALA A 104 12.54 16.63 -2.64
N GLY A 105 13.51 15.74 -2.86
CA GLY A 105 13.76 14.58 -2.01
C GLY A 105 14.01 14.93 -0.56
N LYS A 106 14.83 15.94 -0.31
CA LYS A 106 15.08 16.46 1.05
C LYS A 106 13.79 16.96 1.70
N TYR A 107 12.96 17.69 0.93
CA TYR A 107 11.67 18.17 1.43
C TYR A 107 10.75 17.02 1.83
N LEU A 108 10.62 15.97 0.99
CA LEU A 108 9.80 14.79 1.28
C LEU A 108 10.24 14.11 2.58
N ILE A 109 11.54 13.89 2.75
CA ILE A 109 12.12 13.27 3.93
C ILE A 109 11.86 14.13 5.20
N GLU A 110 11.93 15.45 5.08
CA GLU A 110 11.60 16.35 6.19
C GLU A 110 10.12 16.22 6.61
N GLN A 111 9.19 16.01 5.65
CA GLN A 111 7.79 15.75 6.01
C GLN A 111 7.65 14.42 6.75
N TYR A 112 8.25 13.31 6.25
CA TYR A 112 8.21 12.02 6.96
C TYR A 112 8.77 12.11 8.38
N LYS A 113 9.89 12.82 8.57
CA LYS A 113 10.46 13.07 9.91
C LYS A 113 9.50 13.84 10.82
N LYS A 114 8.81 14.86 10.30
CA LYS A 114 7.80 15.64 11.05
C LYS A 114 6.60 14.77 11.44
N MET A 115 6.18 13.85 10.59
CA MET A 115 5.12 12.89 10.87
C MET A 115 5.55 11.81 11.87
N GLY A 116 6.86 11.62 12.07
CA GLY A 116 7.43 10.55 12.90
C GLY A 116 7.50 9.21 12.18
N ILE A 117 7.44 9.20 10.85
CA ILE A 117 7.52 7.99 10.02
C ILE A 117 9.00 7.73 9.70
N PRO A 118 9.59 6.59 10.12
CA PRO A 118 10.98 6.26 9.87
C PRO A 118 11.21 5.74 8.45
N PHE A 119 12.47 5.63 8.07
CA PHE A 119 12.88 4.76 6.97
C PHE A 119 12.83 3.28 7.38
N PRO A 120 12.80 2.32 6.43
CA PRO A 120 12.66 0.90 6.74
C PRO A 120 13.84 0.35 7.55
N LYS A 121 13.57 -0.61 8.42
CA LYS A 121 14.64 -1.38 9.11
C LYS A 121 15.50 -2.11 8.09
N GLY A 122 16.82 -2.03 8.27
CA GLY A 122 17.81 -2.61 7.35
C GLY A 122 18.32 -1.63 6.30
N ALA A 123 17.69 -0.47 6.15
CA ALA A 123 18.25 0.65 5.41
C ALA A 123 19.09 1.56 6.31
N ASP A 124 20.04 2.28 5.73
CA ASP A 124 20.89 3.23 6.46
C ASP A 124 20.29 4.64 6.52
N SER A 125 19.34 4.95 5.64
CA SER A 125 18.70 6.25 5.51
C SER A 125 17.36 6.16 4.77
N TYR A 126 16.73 7.31 4.52
CA TYR A 126 15.54 7.40 3.65
C TYR A 126 15.85 7.22 2.17
N TYR A 127 17.10 7.06 1.77
CA TYR A 127 17.52 6.96 0.38
C TYR A 127 17.94 5.55 0.00
N GLN A 128 17.51 5.13 -1.20
CA GLN A 128 18.16 4.06 -1.95
C GLN A 128 18.85 4.70 -3.15
N THR A 129 20.17 4.73 -3.15
CA THR A 129 20.93 5.26 -4.29
C THR A 129 20.70 4.40 -5.52
N VAL A 130 20.34 5.06 -6.63
CA VAL A 130 20.26 4.49 -7.97
C VAL A 130 21.50 4.99 -8.75
N PRO A 131 22.50 4.14 -8.98
CA PRO A 131 23.77 4.58 -9.56
C PRO A 131 23.62 5.08 -11.00
N ALA A 132 24.35 6.13 -11.36
CA ALA A 132 24.47 6.61 -12.72
C ALA A 132 24.85 5.49 -13.71
N GLU A 133 25.76 4.59 -13.31
CA GLU A 133 26.14 3.43 -14.14
C GLU A 133 24.94 2.54 -14.49
N PHE A 134 24.01 2.35 -13.56
CA PHE A 134 22.80 1.57 -13.82
C PHE A 134 21.89 2.29 -14.81
N MET A 135 21.60 3.57 -14.59
CA MET A 135 20.69 4.36 -15.42
C MET A 135 21.23 4.60 -16.83
N ASN A 136 22.51 4.88 -16.98
CA ASN A 136 23.12 5.21 -18.27
C ASN A 136 23.43 3.98 -19.15
N LYS A 137 23.23 2.76 -18.62
CA LYS A 137 23.60 1.52 -19.32
C LYS A 137 22.75 1.26 -20.55
N GLN A 138 21.46 1.64 -20.51
CA GLN A 138 20.49 1.24 -21.53
C GLN A 138 20.36 2.26 -22.69
N TYR A 139 20.38 3.56 -22.40
CA TYR A 139 20.03 4.59 -23.38
C TYR A 139 21.14 5.61 -23.66
N ASN A 140 22.37 5.38 -23.24
CA ASN A 140 23.51 6.28 -23.44
C ASN A 140 23.21 7.74 -23.00
N GLU A 141 22.45 7.88 -21.93
CA GLU A 141 22.19 9.14 -21.24
C GLU A 141 23.42 9.51 -20.38
N ASN A 142 23.43 10.71 -19.84
CA ASN A 142 24.49 11.15 -18.93
C ASN A 142 23.88 11.62 -17.62
N LEU A 143 23.01 10.78 -17.03
CA LEU A 143 22.38 11.04 -15.75
C LEU A 143 23.41 10.88 -14.61
N PRO A 144 23.42 11.76 -13.61
CA PRO A 144 24.17 11.54 -12.37
C PRO A 144 23.48 10.51 -11.48
N ASP A 145 24.14 10.11 -10.38
CA ASP A 145 23.49 9.30 -9.34
C ASP A 145 22.21 9.97 -8.85
N SER A 146 21.19 9.16 -8.67
CA SER A 146 19.89 9.60 -8.14
C SER A 146 19.43 8.69 -6.99
N GLU A 147 18.28 8.96 -6.39
CA GLU A 147 17.81 8.19 -5.26
C GLU A 147 16.30 7.91 -5.35
N ASN A 148 15.90 6.67 -5.07
CA ASN A 148 14.56 6.42 -4.57
C ASN A 148 14.46 6.89 -3.10
N ILE A 149 13.27 7.30 -2.68
CA ILE A 149 13.01 7.69 -1.29
C ILE A 149 11.97 6.74 -0.72
N TRP A 150 12.26 6.18 0.44
CA TRP A 150 11.34 5.30 1.14
C TRP A 150 10.99 5.79 2.55
N ALA A 151 9.76 5.51 2.96
CA ALA A 151 9.29 5.65 4.33
C ALA A 151 8.52 4.38 4.71
N PHE A 152 8.50 4.03 6.00
CA PHE A 152 8.04 2.71 6.42
C PHE A 152 7.13 2.76 7.64
N ILE A 153 5.99 2.10 7.53
CA ILE A 153 5.04 1.93 8.62
C ILE A 153 4.94 0.43 8.90
N GLU A 154 5.58 0.00 9.99
CA GLU A 154 5.64 -1.42 10.37
C GLU A 154 4.27 -1.95 10.75
N GLY A 155 3.91 -3.09 10.18
CA GLY A 155 2.67 -3.80 10.46
C GLY A 155 2.64 -4.43 11.84
N SER A 156 1.44 -4.51 12.43
CA SER A 156 1.23 -4.98 13.80
C SER A 156 1.13 -6.51 13.94
N GLU A 157 0.72 -7.23 12.89
CA GLU A 157 0.48 -8.68 12.94
C GLU A 157 1.32 -9.46 11.90
N LYS A 158 1.59 -8.86 10.75
CA LYS A 158 2.30 -9.47 9.61
C LYS A 158 3.36 -8.53 9.07
N PRO A 159 4.35 -8.13 9.89
CA PRO A 159 5.33 -7.10 9.53
C PRO A 159 6.19 -7.47 8.32
N ASP A 160 6.34 -8.75 8.02
CA ASP A 160 7.13 -9.24 6.87
C ASP A 160 6.35 -9.25 5.54
N GLU A 161 5.03 -9.02 5.57
CA GLU A 161 4.21 -8.85 4.37
C GLU A 161 4.08 -7.36 4.05
N ILE A 162 4.51 -6.96 2.86
CA ILE A 162 4.66 -5.55 2.48
C ILE A 162 3.61 -5.16 1.44
N VAL A 163 2.85 -4.11 1.70
CA VAL A 163 2.07 -3.39 0.70
C VAL A 163 2.88 -2.16 0.29
N VAL A 164 3.20 -2.06 -0.98
CA VAL A 164 3.89 -0.89 -1.54
C VAL A 164 2.85 0.13 -1.98
N VAL A 165 3.11 1.41 -1.73
CA VAL A 165 2.39 2.53 -2.32
C VAL A 165 3.45 3.40 -2.99
N SER A 166 3.39 3.54 -4.30
CA SER A 166 4.44 4.15 -5.12
C SER A 166 3.95 5.33 -5.97
N ALA A 167 4.87 6.23 -6.27
CA ALA A 167 4.74 7.36 -7.20
C ALA A 167 6.14 7.78 -7.61
N HIS A 168 6.30 8.42 -8.78
CA HIS A 168 7.61 9.00 -9.07
C HIS A 168 7.67 10.46 -8.62
N TYR A 169 8.88 10.96 -8.31
CA TYR A 169 9.05 12.34 -7.86
C TYR A 169 10.00 13.16 -8.75
N ASP A 170 10.63 12.53 -9.74
CA ASP A 170 11.30 13.23 -10.82
C ASP A 170 10.30 13.78 -11.86
N HIS A 171 10.73 14.72 -12.67
CA HIS A 171 10.04 15.20 -13.86
C HIS A 171 11.09 15.70 -14.87
N VAL A 172 10.67 16.40 -15.90
CA VAL A 172 11.52 16.68 -17.08
C VAL A 172 12.49 17.86 -16.93
N GLY A 173 12.53 18.53 -15.77
CA GLY A 173 13.55 19.52 -15.44
C GLY A 173 13.37 20.88 -16.11
N VAL A 174 14.48 21.50 -16.48
CA VAL A 174 14.54 22.81 -17.15
C VAL A 174 14.93 22.62 -18.61
N LYS A 175 14.09 23.06 -19.54
CA LYS A 175 14.34 22.96 -20.99
C LYS A 175 14.23 24.36 -21.63
N ASN A 176 15.26 24.79 -22.35
CA ASN A 176 15.32 26.10 -23.00
C ASN A 176 15.02 27.28 -22.06
N GLY A 177 15.47 27.20 -20.82
CA GLY A 177 15.27 28.23 -19.79
C GLY A 177 13.85 28.28 -19.19
N GLN A 178 12.98 27.31 -19.51
CA GLN A 178 11.68 27.12 -18.89
C GLN A 178 11.72 25.97 -17.90
N VAL A 179 11.16 26.18 -16.71
CA VAL A 179 10.96 25.14 -15.72
C VAL A 179 9.71 24.34 -16.07
N TYR A 180 9.81 23.04 -16.01
CA TYR A 180 8.69 22.10 -16.18
C TYR A 180 8.33 21.58 -14.80
N ASN A 181 7.38 22.26 -14.14
CA ASN A 181 7.07 21.99 -12.74
C ASN A 181 6.38 20.64 -12.49
N GLY A 182 5.73 20.04 -13.52
CA GLY A 182 5.13 18.72 -13.41
C GLY A 182 4.20 18.62 -12.20
N ALA A 183 3.18 19.49 -12.15
CA ALA A 183 2.30 19.55 -11.00
C ALA A 183 1.37 18.32 -10.93
N ASP A 184 0.90 17.85 -12.10
CA ASP A 184 0.16 16.59 -12.17
C ASP A 184 1.13 15.43 -12.38
N ASP A 185 2.11 15.55 -13.23
CA ASP A 185 3.10 14.54 -13.64
C ASP A 185 4.45 14.72 -12.91
N ASP A 186 4.84 13.99 -11.87
CA ASP A 186 3.93 13.29 -10.95
C ASP A 186 4.00 13.96 -9.57
N GLY A 187 3.90 15.29 -9.57
CA GLY A 187 3.75 16.05 -8.31
C GLY A 187 2.51 15.62 -7.55
N SER A 188 1.42 15.31 -8.27
CA SER A 188 0.14 14.92 -7.67
C SER A 188 0.23 13.57 -6.94
N GLY A 189 0.83 12.55 -7.54
CA GLY A 189 1.07 11.25 -6.89
C GLY A 189 2.10 11.37 -5.77
N THR A 190 3.18 12.13 -6.01
CA THR A 190 4.21 12.40 -4.97
C THR A 190 3.59 12.95 -3.68
N VAL A 191 2.70 13.95 -3.75
CA VAL A 191 2.10 14.50 -2.53
C VAL A 191 0.97 13.64 -1.97
N ALA A 192 0.30 12.85 -2.82
CA ALA A 192 -0.66 11.86 -2.35
C ALA A 192 -0.01 10.81 -1.44
N LEU A 193 1.22 10.40 -1.72
CA LEU A 193 1.97 9.48 -0.88
C LEU A 193 2.23 10.07 0.52
N LEU A 194 2.51 11.37 0.65
CA LEU A 194 2.67 12.03 1.96
C LEU A 194 1.38 11.93 2.79
N GLU A 195 0.24 12.25 2.18
CA GLU A 195 -1.05 12.22 2.87
C GLU A 195 -1.48 10.78 3.22
N ILE A 196 -1.26 9.81 2.33
CA ILE A 196 -1.51 8.40 2.58
C ILE A 196 -0.66 7.90 3.75
N ALA A 197 0.62 8.24 3.78
CA ALA A 197 1.51 7.88 4.88
C ALA A 197 1.05 8.50 6.21
N GLN A 198 0.66 9.78 6.20
CA GLN A 198 0.12 10.48 7.36
C GLN A 198 -1.15 9.80 7.89
N ALA A 199 -2.06 9.37 7.02
CA ALA A 199 -3.30 8.68 7.40
C ALA A 199 -3.00 7.32 8.06
N PHE A 200 -2.07 6.52 7.52
CA PHE A 200 -1.62 5.27 8.13
C PHE A 200 -0.91 5.50 9.48
N GLU A 201 -0.05 6.49 9.58
CA GLU A 201 0.65 6.81 10.83
C GLU A 201 -0.33 7.32 11.91
N LYS A 202 -1.34 8.11 11.53
CA LYS A 202 -2.43 8.51 12.43
C LYS A 202 -3.16 7.27 12.95
N ALA A 203 -3.57 6.35 12.07
CA ALA A 203 -4.22 5.11 12.47
C ALA A 203 -3.33 4.29 13.42
N LYS A 204 -2.03 4.20 13.15
CA LYS A 204 -1.06 3.49 14.01
C LYS A 204 -0.95 4.12 15.38
N LYS A 205 -0.87 5.44 15.49
CA LYS A 205 -0.82 6.19 16.77
C LYS A 205 -2.09 6.01 17.59
N GLU A 206 -3.23 5.81 16.95
CA GLU A 206 -4.51 5.55 17.59
C GLU A 206 -4.73 4.07 17.95
N GLY A 207 -3.75 3.19 17.69
CA GLY A 207 -3.81 1.74 17.97
C GLY A 207 -4.57 0.92 16.91
N HIS A 208 -4.83 1.50 15.75
CA HIS A 208 -5.54 0.91 14.62
C HIS A 208 -4.64 0.78 13.37
N GLY A 209 -3.34 0.70 13.55
CA GLY A 209 -2.36 0.62 12.47
C GLY A 209 -2.54 -0.59 11.57
N PRO A 210 -1.85 -0.60 10.42
CA PRO A 210 -1.97 -1.70 9.47
C PRO A 210 -1.48 -3.02 10.08
N LYS A 211 -2.11 -4.13 9.72
CA LYS A 211 -1.65 -5.48 10.09
C LYS A 211 -0.39 -5.88 9.31
N ARG A 212 -0.32 -5.52 8.02
CA ARG A 212 0.86 -5.65 7.14
C ARG A 212 1.62 -4.34 7.10
N SER A 213 2.91 -4.42 6.84
CA SER A 213 3.73 -3.21 6.68
C SER A 213 3.37 -2.45 5.40
N ILE A 214 3.48 -1.12 5.48
CA ILE A 214 3.36 -0.22 4.34
C ILE A 214 4.74 0.33 4.01
N LEU A 215 5.16 0.15 2.78
CA LEU A 215 6.32 0.80 2.20
C LEU A 215 5.85 1.91 1.26
N ILE A 216 6.10 3.15 1.63
CA ILE A 216 5.93 4.30 0.76
C ILE A 216 7.20 4.45 -0.05
N LEU A 217 7.07 4.56 -1.37
CA LEU A 217 8.22 4.52 -2.27
C LEU A 217 8.10 5.57 -3.37
N HIS A 218 8.84 6.67 -3.23
CA HIS A 218 9.00 7.64 -4.30
C HIS A 218 10.12 7.20 -5.22
N MET A 219 9.79 6.97 -6.48
CA MET A 219 10.71 6.50 -7.50
C MET A 219 11.43 7.66 -8.18
N THR A 220 12.66 7.42 -8.60
CA THR A 220 13.44 8.31 -9.45
C THR A 220 13.55 7.75 -10.86
N GLY A 221 13.79 8.61 -11.84
CA GLY A 221 14.12 8.20 -13.20
C GLY A 221 12.98 7.51 -13.93
N GLU A 222 11.74 7.80 -13.57
CA GLU A 222 10.56 7.33 -14.29
C GLU A 222 10.57 7.88 -15.71
N GLU A 223 10.76 9.19 -15.84
CA GLU A 223 10.75 9.96 -17.09
C GLU A 223 11.85 9.56 -18.10
N HIS A 224 12.89 8.90 -17.61
CA HIS A 224 14.02 8.41 -18.39
C HIS A 224 13.95 6.91 -18.68
N GLY A 225 12.96 6.18 -18.14
CA GLY A 225 12.78 4.75 -18.43
C GLY A 225 12.57 3.87 -17.21
N LEU A 226 11.84 4.36 -16.20
CA LEU A 226 11.44 3.62 -15.01
C LEU A 226 12.65 3.12 -14.20
N TYR A 227 13.73 3.90 -14.14
CA TYR A 227 14.99 3.42 -13.59
C TYR A 227 14.91 3.13 -12.09
N GLY A 228 14.22 3.96 -11.33
CA GLY A 228 14.10 3.80 -9.88
C GLY A 228 13.38 2.52 -9.50
N SER A 229 12.25 2.24 -10.12
CA SER A 229 11.49 1.02 -9.88
C SER A 229 12.20 -0.22 -10.44
N SER A 230 12.89 -0.09 -11.59
CA SER A 230 13.73 -1.17 -12.11
C SER A 230 14.85 -1.52 -11.13
N TYR A 231 15.56 -0.51 -10.63
CA TYR A 231 16.65 -0.71 -9.67
C TYR A 231 16.12 -1.30 -8.35
N TYR A 232 15.00 -0.77 -7.82
CA TYR A 232 14.39 -1.33 -6.63
C TYR A 232 14.01 -2.81 -6.81
N SER A 233 13.42 -3.19 -7.96
CA SER A 233 13.03 -4.57 -8.21
C SER A 233 14.22 -5.53 -8.36
N GLU A 234 15.40 -5.04 -8.76
CA GLU A 234 16.63 -5.82 -8.87
C GLU A 234 17.45 -5.82 -7.55
N HIS A 235 17.30 -4.76 -6.73
CA HIS A 235 18.01 -4.56 -5.46
C HIS A 235 17.02 -4.23 -4.32
N PRO A 236 16.01 -5.07 -4.08
CA PRO A 236 14.97 -4.74 -3.11
C PRO A 236 15.49 -4.85 -1.69
N LEU A 237 15.06 -3.92 -0.80
CA LEU A 237 15.36 -4.00 0.63
C LEU A 237 14.68 -5.20 1.28
N PHE A 238 13.44 -5.46 0.90
CA PHE A 238 12.66 -6.62 1.32
C PHE A 238 12.57 -7.62 0.17
N PRO A 239 12.64 -8.94 0.41
CA PRO A 239 12.44 -9.92 -0.65
C PRO A 239 11.17 -9.62 -1.45
N LEU A 240 11.23 -9.60 -2.78
CA LEU A 240 10.05 -9.32 -3.62
C LEU A 240 8.88 -10.27 -3.32
N ALA A 241 9.18 -11.50 -2.91
CA ALA A 241 8.16 -12.46 -2.47
C ALA A 241 7.36 -11.99 -1.24
N SER A 242 7.90 -11.07 -0.44
CA SER A 242 7.19 -10.44 0.68
C SER A 242 6.21 -9.36 0.22
N THR A 243 6.37 -8.80 -0.97
CA THR A 243 5.47 -7.77 -1.49
C THR A 243 4.12 -8.38 -1.87
N VAL A 244 3.06 -7.88 -1.25
CA VAL A 244 1.67 -8.35 -1.45
C VAL A 244 1.08 -7.77 -2.72
N ALA A 245 1.24 -6.47 -2.89
CA ALA A 245 0.82 -5.70 -4.05
C ALA A 245 1.55 -4.35 -4.06
N ASP A 246 1.54 -3.70 -5.24
CA ASP A 246 1.91 -2.31 -5.40
C ASP A 246 0.69 -1.48 -5.83
N VAL A 247 0.45 -0.36 -5.14
CA VAL A 247 -0.56 0.66 -5.45
C VAL A 247 0.18 1.87 -5.98
N ASN A 248 0.31 1.95 -7.29
CA ASN A 248 1.02 3.02 -7.98
C ASN A 248 0.07 4.18 -8.28
N ILE A 249 0.55 5.39 -8.02
CA ILE A 249 -0.21 6.62 -8.20
C ILE A 249 0.63 7.55 -9.08
N ASP A 250 0.12 7.87 -10.28
CA ASP A 250 0.83 8.69 -11.22
C ASP A 250 -0.19 9.49 -12.03
N MET A 251 -0.12 10.81 -11.93
CA MET A 251 -1.08 11.75 -12.47
C MET A 251 -2.53 11.52 -11.99
N ILE A 252 -2.88 12.13 -10.89
CA ILE A 252 -4.23 12.04 -10.29
C ILE A 252 -4.85 13.41 -9.96
N GLY A 253 -4.22 14.51 -10.38
CA GLY A 253 -4.62 15.88 -10.04
C GLY A 253 -5.48 16.59 -11.11
N ARG A 254 -5.64 16.04 -12.28
CA ARG A 254 -6.32 16.68 -13.42
C ARG A 254 -7.47 15.82 -13.96
N ARG A 255 -7.96 16.19 -15.14
CA ARG A 255 -8.87 15.37 -15.96
C ARG A 255 -8.46 15.40 -17.42
N ASP A 256 -8.78 14.34 -18.15
CA ASP A 256 -8.57 14.24 -19.58
C ASP A 256 -9.76 14.78 -20.39
N GLU A 257 -9.60 14.85 -21.70
CA GLU A 257 -10.68 15.33 -22.61
C GLU A 257 -11.90 14.38 -22.60
N ALA A 258 -11.70 13.08 -22.37
CA ALA A 258 -12.81 12.13 -22.32
C ALA A 258 -13.75 12.42 -21.13
N HIS A 259 -13.20 12.95 -20.03
CA HIS A 259 -13.92 13.28 -18.81
C HIS A 259 -14.04 14.78 -18.55
N LYS A 260 -14.01 15.62 -19.60
CA LYS A 260 -14.10 17.09 -19.45
C LYS A 260 -15.31 17.60 -18.69
N ASN A 261 -16.39 16.82 -18.62
CA ASN A 261 -17.64 17.19 -17.97
C ASN A 261 -17.73 16.73 -16.49
N SER A 262 -16.78 15.90 -16.01
CA SER A 262 -16.76 15.41 -14.62
C SER A 262 -15.36 15.03 -14.20
N ASN A 263 -14.94 15.47 -13.03
CA ASN A 263 -13.68 15.05 -12.41
C ASN A 263 -13.85 13.91 -11.38
N ASN A 264 -15.07 13.40 -11.21
CA ASN A 264 -15.36 12.29 -10.32
C ASN A 264 -15.14 10.93 -11.01
N TYR A 265 -13.95 10.71 -11.52
CA TYR A 265 -13.53 9.47 -12.18
C TYR A 265 -12.07 9.17 -11.90
N ILE A 266 -11.67 7.95 -12.20
CA ILE A 266 -10.29 7.47 -12.20
C ILE A 266 -10.15 6.30 -13.17
N TYR A 267 -9.04 6.20 -13.88
CA TYR A 267 -8.63 4.99 -14.55
C TYR A 267 -7.92 4.07 -13.57
N LEU A 268 -8.30 2.80 -13.54
CA LEU A 268 -7.57 1.75 -12.84
C LEU A 268 -6.98 0.78 -13.86
N ILE A 269 -5.66 0.64 -13.85
CA ILE A 269 -4.90 -0.13 -14.82
C ILE A 269 -4.15 -1.27 -14.10
N GLY A 270 -4.22 -2.48 -14.63
CA GLY A 270 -3.47 -3.64 -14.14
C GLY A 270 -4.12 -4.40 -12.97
N SER A 271 -5.16 -3.87 -12.34
CA SER A 271 -5.74 -4.43 -11.12
C SER A 271 -6.22 -5.89 -11.25
N ASP A 272 -6.61 -6.31 -12.45
CA ASP A 272 -7.09 -7.68 -12.74
C ASP A 272 -6.08 -8.52 -13.53
N TYR A 273 -4.87 -8.02 -13.82
CA TYR A 273 -3.91 -8.71 -14.68
C TYR A 273 -3.26 -9.91 -14.03
N LEU A 274 -2.99 -9.85 -12.75
CA LEU A 274 -2.32 -10.90 -11.98
C LEU A 274 -3.19 -11.48 -10.86
N SER A 275 -4.16 -10.71 -10.36
CA SER A 275 -4.99 -11.11 -9.22
C SER A 275 -6.45 -10.71 -9.41
N SER A 276 -7.36 -11.69 -9.36
CA SER A 276 -8.79 -11.40 -9.31
C SER A 276 -9.23 -10.80 -7.97
N ASP A 277 -8.46 -11.04 -6.90
CA ASP A 277 -8.74 -10.46 -5.59
C ASP A 277 -8.44 -8.97 -5.55
N LEU A 278 -7.31 -8.52 -6.16
CA LEU A 278 -6.98 -7.09 -6.20
C LEU A 278 -8.06 -6.29 -6.93
N TYR A 279 -8.55 -6.79 -8.06
CA TYR A 279 -9.68 -6.17 -8.77
C TYR A 279 -10.90 -5.98 -7.87
N LYS A 280 -11.30 -7.05 -7.16
CA LYS A 280 -12.46 -6.99 -6.24
C LYS A 280 -12.23 -6.01 -5.08
N ILE A 281 -11.00 -5.91 -4.58
CA ILE A 281 -10.64 -4.95 -3.52
C ILE A 281 -10.78 -3.53 -4.03
N CYS A 282 -10.28 -3.22 -5.22
CA CYS A 282 -10.43 -1.89 -5.82
C CYS A 282 -11.89 -1.48 -5.97
N GLU A 283 -12.74 -2.38 -6.50
CA GLU A 283 -14.18 -2.14 -6.63
C GLU A 283 -14.87 -1.95 -5.27
N ALA A 284 -14.56 -2.81 -4.29
CA ALA A 284 -15.15 -2.75 -2.96
C ALA A 284 -14.73 -1.46 -2.23
N ALA A 285 -13.44 -1.09 -2.27
CA ALA A 285 -12.93 0.13 -1.67
C ALA A 285 -13.60 1.38 -2.28
N ASN A 286 -13.70 1.43 -3.60
CA ASN A 286 -14.41 2.53 -4.26
C ASN A 286 -15.89 2.59 -3.88
N THR A 287 -16.58 1.44 -3.88
CA THR A 287 -18.01 1.37 -3.53
C THR A 287 -18.27 1.77 -2.08
N GLN A 288 -17.35 1.45 -1.17
CA GLN A 288 -17.51 1.72 0.25
C GLN A 288 -17.11 3.14 0.64
N TYR A 289 -16.05 3.71 0.03
CA TYR A 289 -15.42 4.92 0.54
C TYR A 289 -15.49 6.13 -0.40
N THR A 290 -15.25 5.95 -1.70
CA THR A 290 -15.03 7.09 -2.60
C THR A 290 -16.12 7.31 -3.64
N HIS A 291 -16.84 6.29 -4.07
CA HIS A 291 -17.95 6.37 -5.03
C HIS A 291 -17.58 7.11 -6.34
N MET A 292 -16.41 6.85 -6.87
CA MET A 292 -15.95 7.40 -8.14
C MET A 292 -16.44 6.55 -9.32
N ALA A 293 -16.52 7.13 -10.50
CA ALA A 293 -16.64 6.37 -11.73
C ALA A 293 -15.28 5.76 -12.07
N ILE A 294 -15.13 4.43 -11.93
CA ILE A 294 -13.92 3.75 -12.39
C ILE A 294 -14.04 3.52 -13.90
N ASP A 295 -13.04 3.96 -14.65
CA ASP A 295 -12.91 3.70 -16.08
C ASP A 295 -11.79 2.69 -16.32
N TYR A 296 -12.10 1.59 -17.01
CA TYR A 296 -11.18 0.52 -17.37
C TYR A 296 -10.69 0.60 -18.82
N LYS A 297 -10.93 1.70 -19.52
CA LYS A 297 -10.54 1.87 -20.92
C LYS A 297 -9.07 1.51 -21.17
N TYR A 298 -8.19 1.96 -20.32
CA TYR A 298 -6.74 1.72 -20.44
C TYR A 298 -6.27 0.42 -19.78
N ASN A 299 -7.17 -0.33 -19.19
CA ASN A 299 -6.90 -1.66 -18.66
C ASN A 299 -7.03 -2.77 -19.75
N ASP A 300 -7.25 -2.40 -21.01
CA ASP A 300 -7.20 -3.34 -22.12
C ASP A 300 -5.75 -3.67 -22.48
N ARG A 301 -5.38 -4.97 -22.53
CA ARG A 301 -4.05 -5.42 -22.98
C ARG A 301 -3.70 -4.97 -24.40
N LYS A 302 -4.70 -4.56 -25.17
CA LYS A 302 -4.55 -4.00 -26.55
C LYS A 302 -4.60 -2.47 -26.58
N ASP A 303 -4.58 -1.81 -25.43
CA ASP A 303 -4.52 -0.35 -25.37
C ASP A 303 -3.39 0.17 -26.27
N PRO A 304 -3.69 0.98 -27.31
CA PRO A 304 -2.68 1.48 -28.21
C PRO A 304 -1.67 2.42 -27.53
N ASN A 305 -2.05 3.06 -26.42
CA ASN A 305 -1.18 3.92 -25.63
C ASN A 305 -0.23 3.11 -24.74
N ARG A 306 -0.56 1.84 -24.48
CA ARG A 306 0.23 0.92 -23.65
C ARG A 306 0.53 1.45 -22.25
N PHE A 307 -0.41 2.16 -21.61
CA PHE A 307 -0.21 2.79 -20.29
C PHE A 307 0.20 1.79 -19.21
N TYR A 308 -0.25 0.53 -19.28
CA TYR A 308 0.20 -0.52 -18.34
C TYR A 308 1.73 -0.69 -18.27
N TYR A 309 2.47 -0.27 -19.30
CA TYR A 309 3.93 -0.42 -19.40
C TYR A 309 4.69 0.89 -19.17
N ARG A 310 3.98 1.96 -18.79
CA ARG A 310 4.52 3.32 -18.84
C ARG A 310 4.63 4.01 -17.48
N SER A 311 4.46 3.28 -16.37
CA SER A 311 4.73 3.80 -15.04
C SER A 311 5.35 2.70 -14.16
N ASP A 312 5.80 3.05 -12.99
CA ASP A 312 6.67 2.27 -12.09
C ASP A 312 6.10 0.91 -11.68
N HIS A 313 4.76 0.78 -11.59
CA HIS A 313 4.08 -0.49 -11.28
C HIS A 313 4.49 -1.63 -12.21
N TYR A 314 4.89 -1.32 -13.45
CA TYR A 314 5.27 -2.36 -14.40
C TYR A 314 6.49 -3.17 -13.92
N ASN A 315 7.44 -2.53 -13.25
CA ASN A 315 8.61 -3.20 -12.72
C ASN A 315 8.28 -4.17 -11.57
N PHE A 316 7.20 -3.97 -10.84
CA PHE A 316 6.65 -4.96 -9.90
C PHE A 316 5.88 -6.06 -10.63
N ALA A 317 5.04 -5.68 -11.60
CA ALA A 317 4.21 -6.61 -12.34
C ALA A 317 5.01 -7.66 -13.12
N LYS A 318 6.14 -7.27 -13.72
CA LYS A 318 7.03 -8.22 -14.43
C LYS A 318 7.64 -9.28 -13.51
N HIS A 319 7.68 -9.02 -12.20
CA HIS A 319 8.10 -10.00 -11.18
C HIS A 319 6.92 -10.78 -10.57
N GLY A 320 5.72 -10.67 -11.16
CA GLY A 320 4.55 -11.40 -10.71
C GLY A 320 3.86 -10.82 -9.47
N ILE A 321 4.18 -9.58 -9.10
CA ILE A 321 3.53 -8.87 -8.00
C ILE A 321 2.25 -8.20 -8.54
N PRO A 322 1.08 -8.43 -7.93
CA PRO A 322 -0.15 -7.73 -8.30
C PRO A 322 -0.01 -6.22 -8.16
N VAL A 323 -0.50 -5.47 -9.15
CA VAL A 323 -0.40 -4.02 -9.20
C VAL A 323 -1.72 -3.38 -9.56
N VAL A 324 -1.95 -2.16 -9.07
CA VAL A 324 -2.96 -1.26 -9.59
C VAL A 324 -2.34 0.11 -9.81
N PHE A 325 -2.54 0.66 -10.98
CA PHE A 325 -2.11 2.00 -11.36
C PHE A 325 -3.33 2.93 -11.41
N LEU A 326 -3.32 3.95 -10.54
CA LEU A 326 -4.31 5.01 -10.48
C LEU A 326 -3.85 6.15 -11.38
N PHE A 327 -4.69 6.52 -12.36
CA PHE A 327 -4.33 7.46 -13.41
C PHE A 327 -5.53 8.33 -13.81
N ASN A 328 -5.34 9.62 -14.02
CA ASN A 328 -6.42 10.48 -14.51
C ASN A 328 -6.49 10.63 -16.05
N GLY A 329 -5.57 10.01 -16.76
CA GLY A 329 -5.43 10.23 -18.18
C GLY A 329 -4.53 11.43 -18.51
N THR A 330 -4.11 11.53 -19.78
CA THR A 330 -3.29 12.65 -20.24
C THR A 330 -4.15 13.87 -20.56
N HIS A 331 -3.66 15.05 -20.22
CA HIS A 331 -4.29 16.34 -20.48
C HIS A 331 -3.43 17.22 -21.40
N ALA A 332 -3.96 18.38 -21.77
CA ALA A 332 -3.29 19.25 -22.74
C ALA A 332 -1.93 19.80 -22.29
N ASP A 333 -1.66 19.80 -20.99
CA ASP A 333 -0.42 20.31 -20.39
C ASP A 333 0.62 19.19 -20.09
N TYR A 334 0.30 17.91 -20.35
CA TYR A 334 1.19 16.77 -20.12
C TYR A 334 2.55 16.97 -20.80
N HIS A 335 3.65 16.85 -20.06
CA HIS A 335 5.04 17.11 -20.46
C HIS A 335 5.27 18.51 -21.01
N LYS A 336 4.56 19.51 -20.49
CA LYS A 336 4.74 20.93 -20.84
C LYS A 336 5.04 21.78 -19.61
N ALA A 337 5.73 22.90 -19.82
CA ALA A 337 5.97 23.91 -18.80
C ALA A 337 4.68 24.56 -18.26
N THR A 338 3.53 24.20 -18.81
CA THR A 338 2.21 24.66 -18.38
C THR A 338 1.50 23.68 -17.46
N ASP A 339 2.14 22.56 -17.05
CA ASP A 339 1.63 21.68 -15.99
C ASP A 339 1.96 22.27 -14.62
N GLU A 340 1.06 23.14 -14.17
CA GLU A 340 1.23 24.03 -13.03
C GLU A 340 0.21 23.78 -11.91
N VAL A 341 0.59 24.16 -10.69
CA VAL A 341 -0.20 23.96 -9.46
C VAL A 341 -1.58 24.61 -9.52
N ASP A 342 -1.71 25.75 -10.20
CA ASP A 342 -2.97 26.50 -10.31
C ASP A 342 -4.03 25.77 -11.15
N LYS A 343 -3.62 24.78 -11.94
CA LYS A 343 -4.50 23.96 -12.76
C LYS A 343 -4.96 22.68 -12.08
N ILE A 344 -4.43 22.33 -10.92
CA ILE A 344 -4.76 21.11 -10.20
C ILE A 344 -6.16 21.21 -9.59
N GLU A 345 -6.94 20.16 -9.77
CA GLU A 345 -8.28 19.99 -9.21
C GLU A 345 -8.18 19.30 -7.83
N PHE A 346 -7.82 20.06 -6.80
CA PHE A 346 -7.44 19.51 -5.48
C PHE A 346 -8.51 18.65 -4.82
N ASP A 347 -9.80 18.93 -5.01
CA ASP A 347 -10.87 18.08 -4.47
C ASP A 347 -10.89 16.69 -5.16
N ALA A 348 -10.63 16.66 -6.47
CA ALA A 348 -10.51 15.41 -7.21
C ALA A 348 -9.22 14.66 -6.83
N LEU A 349 -8.11 15.38 -6.70
CA LEU A 349 -6.83 14.84 -6.22
C LEU A 349 -7.00 14.18 -4.84
N ALA A 350 -7.63 14.87 -3.89
CA ALA A 350 -7.87 14.33 -2.56
C ALA A 350 -8.71 13.05 -2.63
N LYS A 351 -9.77 13.05 -3.41
CA LYS A 351 -10.65 11.88 -3.55
C LYS A 351 -9.95 10.67 -4.18
N ARG A 352 -9.08 10.89 -5.16
CA ARG A 352 -8.27 9.85 -5.80
C ARG A 352 -7.18 9.33 -4.87
N ALA A 353 -6.53 10.19 -4.09
CA ALA A 353 -5.60 9.80 -3.04
C ALA A 353 -6.30 9.00 -1.93
N GLN A 354 -7.53 9.37 -1.55
CA GLN A 354 -8.38 8.59 -0.64
C GLN A 354 -8.68 7.19 -1.17
N LEU A 355 -8.90 7.03 -2.48
CA LEU A 355 -9.06 5.71 -3.10
C LEU A 355 -7.75 4.91 -3.01
N GLY A 356 -6.61 5.49 -3.33
CA GLY A 356 -5.30 4.84 -3.18
C GLY A 356 -5.06 4.37 -1.73
N PHE A 357 -5.34 5.24 -0.75
CA PHE A 357 -5.28 4.88 0.67
C PHE A 357 -6.19 3.71 1.01
N THR A 358 -7.47 3.73 0.57
CA THR A 358 -8.43 2.69 0.93
C THR A 358 -8.11 1.34 0.30
N ILE A 359 -7.59 1.32 -0.93
CA ILE A 359 -7.08 0.09 -1.56
C ILE A 359 -5.91 -0.47 -0.74
N ALA A 360 -4.92 0.37 -0.40
CA ALA A 360 -3.79 -0.04 0.42
C ALA A 360 -4.22 -0.47 1.84
N TRP A 361 -5.22 0.20 2.42
CA TRP A 361 -5.82 -0.16 3.71
C TRP A 361 -6.44 -1.56 3.70
N GLU A 362 -7.25 -1.88 2.69
CA GLU A 362 -7.87 -3.19 2.54
C GLU A 362 -6.82 -4.29 2.32
N LEU A 363 -5.79 -4.03 1.52
CA LEU A 363 -4.67 -4.95 1.31
C LEU A 363 -3.90 -5.20 2.62
N ALA A 364 -3.68 -4.15 3.41
CA ALA A 364 -2.90 -4.22 4.64
C ALA A 364 -3.64 -4.93 5.79
N ASN A 365 -4.97 -4.79 5.87
CA ASN A 365 -5.74 -5.21 7.05
C ASN A 365 -6.52 -6.51 6.88
N ARG A 366 -6.65 -7.06 5.68
CA ARG A 366 -7.34 -8.32 5.43
C ARG A 366 -6.58 -9.51 6.03
N ASP A 367 -7.30 -10.55 6.42
CA ASP A 367 -6.68 -11.73 7.06
C ASP A 367 -5.79 -12.51 6.09
N ASN A 368 -6.28 -12.78 4.87
CA ASN A 368 -5.54 -13.56 3.89
C ASN A 368 -4.83 -12.63 2.88
N ARG A 369 -3.60 -13.03 2.50
CA ARG A 369 -2.92 -12.43 1.35
C ARG A 369 -3.75 -12.65 0.09
N ILE A 370 -3.73 -11.70 -0.85
CA ILE A 370 -4.37 -11.86 -2.16
C ILE A 370 -3.70 -12.96 -2.97
N VAL A 371 -4.49 -13.64 -3.79
CA VAL A 371 -4.01 -14.75 -4.62
C VAL A 371 -3.57 -14.23 -5.99
N VAL A 372 -2.43 -14.70 -6.46
CA VAL A 372 -1.96 -14.47 -7.83
C VAL A 372 -2.50 -15.61 -8.69
N ASP A 373 -3.67 -15.43 -9.30
CA ASP A 373 -4.44 -16.48 -9.97
C ASP A 373 -4.53 -16.34 -11.50
N LYS A 374 -3.83 -15.34 -12.07
CA LYS A 374 -3.91 -15.02 -13.50
C LYS A 374 -2.57 -15.04 -14.25
N ILE A 375 -1.52 -15.63 -13.68
CA ILE A 375 -0.24 -15.80 -14.38
C ILE A 375 -0.43 -16.72 -15.59
N GLY A 376 -0.02 -16.25 -16.78
CA GLY A 376 -0.03 -17.03 -18.02
C GLY A 376 -1.36 -17.11 -18.76
N LYS A 377 -2.30 -16.21 -18.47
CA LYS A 377 -3.57 -16.08 -19.21
C LYS A 377 -3.55 -14.89 -20.16
#